data_cf30ef0e4fd21276470b1901e892eb93
#
_entry.id   cf30ef0e4fd21276470b1901e892eb93
#
_cell.length_a   1.000
_cell.length_b   1.000
_cell.length_c   1.000
_cell.angle_alpha   90.00
_cell.angle_beta   90.00
_cell.angle_gamma   90.00
#
_symmetry.space_group_name_H-M   'P 1'
#
loop_
_entity.id
_entity.type
_entity.pdbx_description
1 polymer ?
#
loop_
_entity_poly.entity_id
_entity_poly.type
_entity_poly.pdbx_seq_one_letter_code
_entity_poly.pdbx_strand_id
1 'polypeptide(L)'
;MSILGVNENCDMVQVHIPDSVELIQDGAFEYFEKLEKVFIPASVTSIGRYVFAYCHSLKEIIVDPANPVYSSPDGCNAIIETATGRLIAGCGTTVIPETVVEIGYGAFYGMRGMKEMVIPKNVQRMEDDVFYDCTDLEKVSILGPVACIRQQVFCYCLSLKTVEFGHGIGEIQTSICLNMPDEILVPQGAGKYYKDRLFPTLHPLICEIDEDGKKTFLFADEEYGSSDLPKITTLKRSEDLPF
;
A
#
# COMPACT_ATOMS: atom_id res chain seq x y z
N MET A 1 20.18 19.70 -9.35
CA MET A 1 20.36 19.76 -7.87
C MET A 1 19.52 18.65 -7.26
N SER A 2 20.01 17.93 -6.27
CA SER A 2 19.27 16.87 -5.58
C SER A 2 18.81 17.34 -4.19
N ILE A 3 17.62 16.92 -3.77
CA ILE A 3 17.22 17.04 -2.36
C ILE A 3 17.75 15.81 -1.64
N LEU A 4 18.72 16.02 -0.75
CA LEU A 4 19.16 15.08 0.26
C LEU A 4 18.12 15.11 1.39
N GLY A 5 17.70 13.96 1.90
CA GLY A 5 16.81 13.90 3.05
C GLY A 5 17.32 14.77 4.19
N VAL A 6 16.45 15.61 4.72
CA VAL A 6 16.78 16.46 5.87
C VAL A 6 16.35 15.66 7.08
N ASN A 7 17.32 15.16 7.83
CA ASN A 7 17.07 14.45 9.06
C ASN A 7 16.52 15.40 10.12
N GLU A 8 15.53 14.89 10.86
CA GLU A 8 15.01 15.32 12.15
C GLU A 8 13.96 16.46 12.15
N ASN A 9 12.76 16.10 12.59
CA ASN A 9 11.70 16.98 13.11
C ASN A 9 11.39 18.22 12.27
N CYS A 10 11.14 18.02 10.98
CA CYS A 10 10.75 19.13 10.14
C CYS A 10 9.31 19.53 10.46
N ASP A 11 9.13 20.71 11.06
CA ASP A 11 7.82 21.32 11.33
C ASP A 11 7.13 21.87 10.05
N MET A 12 7.64 21.50 8.86
CA MET A 12 7.07 21.95 7.60
C MET A 12 5.70 21.32 7.37
N VAL A 13 4.72 22.18 7.18
CA VAL A 13 3.34 21.78 6.81
C VAL A 13 3.17 21.68 5.31
N GLN A 14 3.93 22.48 4.56
CA GLN A 14 3.89 22.50 3.09
C GLN A 14 5.29 22.57 2.52
N VAL A 15 5.52 21.82 1.43
CA VAL A 15 6.78 21.85 0.68
C VAL A 15 6.49 22.22 -0.76
N HIS A 16 7.17 23.25 -1.23
CA HIS A 16 7.28 23.61 -2.64
C HIS A 16 8.71 23.35 -3.08
N ILE A 17 8.90 22.27 -3.85
CA ILE A 17 10.23 21.89 -4.34
C ILE A 17 10.69 22.93 -5.36
N PRO A 18 11.90 23.51 -5.23
CA PRO A 18 12.40 24.51 -6.16
C PRO A 18 12.57 23.99 -7.60
N ASP A 19 12.35 24.86 -8.60
CA ASP A 19 12.50 24.53 -10.03
C ASP A 19 13.94 24.17 -10.45
N SER A 20 14.91 24.32 -9.57
CA SER A 20 16.30 23.87 -9.79
C SER A 20 16.54 22.39 -9.43
N VAL A 21 15.52 21.72 -8.85
CA VAL A 21 15.62 20.32 -8.42
C VAL A 21 15.19 19.40 -9.56
N GLU A 22 16.04 18.45 -9.91
CA GLU A 22 15.81 17.44 -10.94
C GLU A 22 15.63 16.04 -10.33
N LEU A 23 16.22 15.78 -9.16
CA LEU A 23 16.22 14.48 -8.47
C LEU A 23 15.76 14.62 -7.02
N ILE A 24 14.79 13.82 -6.63
CA ILE A 24 14.39 13.56 -5.24
C ILE A 24 14.90 12.18 -4.88
N GLN A 25 15.76 12.08 -3.86
CA GLN A 25 16.37 10.80 -3.45
C GLN A 25 15.40 9.91 -2.67
N ASP A 26 15.82 8.65 -2.46
CA ASP A 26 15.12 7.71 -1.59
C ASP A 26 14.94 8.33 -0.20
N GLY A 27 13.72 8.22 0.37
CA GLY A 27 13.40 8.71 1.70
C GLY A 27 13.54 10.24 1.89
N ALA A 28 13.59 11.05 0.83
CA ALA A 28 13.94 12.48 0.92
C ALA A 28 13.06 13.29 1.89
N PHE A 29 11.82 12.86 2.12
CA PHE A 29 10.87 13.47 3.05
C PHE A 29 10.39 12.46 4.12
N GLU A 30 11.15 11.40 4.35
CA GLU A 30 10.81 10.41 5.36
C GLU A 30 10.70 11.05 6.75
N TYR A 31 9.66 10.67 7.52
CA TYR A 31 9.34 11.23 8.85
C TYR A 31 8.97 12.72 8.90
N PHE A 32 8.56 13.31 7.78
CA PHE A 32 7.97 14.65 7.82
C PHE A 32 6.51 14.56 8.30
N GLU A 33 6.33 14.22 9.58
CA GLU A 33 5.04 13.87 10.15
C GLU A 33 3.98 14.98 10.04
N LYS A 34 4.41 16.26 10.00
CA LYS A 34 3.52 17.42 9.89
C LYS A 34 3.28 17.87 8.46
N LEU A 35 3.93 17.26 7.48
CA LEU A 35 3.77 17.62 6.07
C LEU A 35 2.36 17.26 5.60
N GLU A 36 1.58 18.25 5.22
CA GLU A 36 0.20 18.09 4.72
C GLU A 36 0.13 18.18 3.19
N LYS A 37 1.04 18.96 2.58
CA LYS A 37 1.00 19.26 1.15
C LYS A 37 2.39 19.34 0.53
N VAL A 38 2.53 18.75 -0.67
CA VAL A 38 3.75 18.84 -1.48
C VAL A 38 3.42 19.23 -2.91
N PHE A 39 4.27 20.10 -3.49
CA PHE A 39 4.23 20.44 -4.91
C PHE A 39 5.51 19.97 -5.59
N ILE A 40 5.37 19.17 -6.66
CA ILE A 40 6.44 18.62 -7.49
C ILE A 40 6.52 19.45 -8.78
N PRO A 41 7.59 20.21 -9.03
CA PRO A 41 7.71 21.06 -10.21
C PRO A 41 8.02 20.27 -11.49
N ALA A 42 7.91 20.95 -12.63
CA ALA A 42 8.23 20.39 -13.95
C ALA A 42 9.69 19.94 -14.11
N SER A 43 10.60 20.50 -13.32
CA SER A 43 12.03 20.16 -13.35
C SER A 43 12.39 18.79 -12.81
N VAL A 44 11.54 18.22 -11.93
CA VAL A 44 11.80 16.91 -11.31
C VAL A 44 11.58 15.79 -12.31
N THR A 45 12.64 15.07 -12.66
CA THR A 45 12.63 13.95 -13.62
C THR A 45 12.98 12.61 -13.02
N SER A 46 13.38 12.59 -11.73
CA SER A 46 13.69 11.35 -11.00
C SER A 46 13.23 11.43 -9.55
N ILE A 47 12.47 10.43 -9.09
CA ILE A 47 11.98 10.33 -7.72
C ILE A 47 12.31 8.93 -7.21
N GLY A 48 12.94 8.87 -6.02
CA GLY A 48 13.34 7.66 -5.34
C GLY A 48 12.18 6.91 -4.68
N ARG A 49 12.54 5.84 -3.96
CA ARG A 49 11.60 5.01 -3.19
C ARG A 49 11.34 5.63 -1.81
N TYR A 50 10.23 5.26 -1.17
CA TYR A 50 9.89 5.66 0.20
C TYR A 50 9.91 7.17 0.44
N VAL A 51 9.72 7.95 -0.62
CA VAL A 51 9.97 9.41 -0.60
C VAL A 51 9.18 10.15 0.47
N PHE A 52 7.97 9.68 0.81
CA PHE A 52 7.12 10.22 1.86
C PHE A 52 6.82 9.21 2.98
N ALA A 53 7.69 8.21 3.19
CA ALA A 53 7.49 7.26 4.27
C ALA A 53 7.29 7.98 5.62
N TYR A 54 6.29 7.55 6.39
CA TYR A 54 5.90 8.16 7.67
C TYR A 54 5.51 9.64 7.62
N CYS A 55 5.12 10.17 6.45
CA CYS A 55 4.48 11.49 6.35
C CYS A 55 3.01 11.39 6.80
N HIS A 56 2.76 11.21 8.08
CA HIS A 56 1.46 10.85 8.64
C HIS A 56 0.33 11.85 8.33
N SER A 57 0.66 13.13 8.14
CA SER A 57 -0.31 14.19 7.88
C SER A 57 -0.52 14.48 6.39
N LEU A 58 0.21 13.79 5.48
CA LEU A 58 0.18 14.11 4.05
C LEU A 58 -1.20 13.80 3.43
N LYS A 59 -1.81 14.82 2.83
CA LYS A 59 -3.16 14.77 2.26
C LYS A 59 -3.21 15.25 0.81
N GLU A 60 -2.22 16.02 0.37
CA GLU A 60 -2.25 16.61 -0.95
C GLU A 60 -0.88 16.50 -1.64
N ILE A 61 -0.88 15.86 -2.80
CA ILE A 61 0.28 15.74 -3.68
C ILE A 61 -0.11 16.35 -5.02
N ILE A 62 0.59 17.43 -5.41
CA ILE A 62 0.38 18.11 -6.68
C ILE A 62 1.63 17.94 -7.53
N VAL A 63 1.46 17.52 -8.77
CA VAL A 63 2.50 17.50 -9.78
C VAL A 63 2.18 18.60 -10.79
N ASP A 64 3.19 19.42 -11.15
CA ASP A 64 3.05 20.45 -12.17
C ASP A 64 2.54 19.82 -13.49
N PRO A 65 1.46 20.32 -14.08
CA PRO A 65 0.94 19.78 -15.35
C PRO A 65 1.96 19.80 -16.50
N ALA A 66 3.00 20.65 -16.42
CA ALA A 66 4.09 20.70 -17.36
C ALA A 66 5.22 19.68 -17.06
N ASN A 67 5.12 18.88 -15.99
CA ASN A 67 6.14 17.88 -15.69
C ASN A 67 6.15 16.80 -16.79
N PRO A 68 7.35 16.54 -17.42
CA PRO A 68 7.44 15.62 -18.55
C PRO A 68 7.42 14.14 -18.18
N VAL A 69 7.60 13.80 -16.90
CA VAL A 69 7.76 12.40 -16.41
C VAL A 69 6.61 11.97 -15.53
N TYR A 70 6.18 12.86 -14.63
CA TYR A 70 5.20 12.54 -13.58
C TYR A 70 3.90 13.31 -13.77
N SER A 71 2.82 12.74 -13.24
CA SER A 71 1.50 13.35 -13.20
C SER A 71 0.76 13.03 -11.89
N SER A 72 -0.23 13.87 -11.56
CA SER A 72 -1.22 13.63 -10.51
C SER A 72 -2.61 13.95 -11.07
N PRO A 73 -3.16 13.10 -11.96
CA PRO A 73 -4.38 13.39 -12.69
C PRO A 73 -5.60 13.46 -11.75
N ASP A 74 -6.56 14.33 -12.10
CA ASP A 74 -7.87 14.43 -11.44
C ASP A 74 -7.82 14.63 -9.92
N GLY A 75 -6.72 15.19 -9.41
CA GLY A 75 -6.53 15.37 -7.96
C GLY A 75 -6.40 14.06 -7.20
N CYS A 76 -5.84 13.01 -7.84
CA CYS A 76 -5.70 11.68 -7.23
C CYS A 76 -4.77 11.64 -6.01
N ASN A 77 -4.07 12.74 -5.71
CA ASN A 77 -3.12 12.85 -4.59
C ASN A 77 -2.05 11.74 -4.60
N ALA A 78 -1.48 11.50 -5.78
CA ALA A 78 -0.39 10.55 -5.97
C ALA A 78 0.59 11.06 -7.02
N ILE A 79 1.81 10.53 -7.01
CA ILE A 79 2.79 10.72 -8.07
C ILE A 79 2.76 9.49 -8.97
N ILE A 80 2.41 9.68 -10.23
CA ILE A 80 2.34 8.60 -11.22
C ILE A 80 3.36 8.88 -12.32
N GLU A 81 4.23 7.91 -12.61
CA GLU A 81 5.11 7.94 -13.76
C GLU A 81 4.27 7.70 -15.02
N THR A 82 4.14 8.74 -15.85
CA THR A 82 3.17 8.77 -16.96
C THR A 82 3.45 7.71 -18.02
N ALA A 83 4.74 7.44 -18.31
CA ALA A 83 5.12 6.51 -19.37
C ALA A 83 4.84 5.05 -19.02
N THR A 84 4.90 4.68 -17.73
CA THR A 84 4.79 3.29 -17.26
C THR A 84 3.46 2.99 -16.57
N GLY A 85 2.73 4.02 -16.13
CA GLY A 85 1.56 3.86 -15.27
C GLY A 85 1.92 3.40 -13.84
N ARG A 86 3.16 3.63 -13.40
CA ARG A 86 3.63 3.27 -12.07
C ARG A 86 3.32 4.37 -11.06
N LEU A 87 2.57 4.03 -10.01
CA LEU A 87 2.37 4.89 -8.85
C LEU A 87 3.62 4.86 -7.98
N ILE A 88 4.32 5.99 -7.90
CA ILE A 88 5.58 6.14 -7.16
C ILE A 88 5.32 6.37 -5.67
N ALA A 89 4.40 7.27 -5.35
CA ALA A 89 4.02 7.61 -3.98
C ALA A 89 2.58 8.12 -3.91
N GLY A 90 1.90 7.78 -2.84
CA GLY A 90 0.58 8.29 -2.50
C GLY A 90 0.55 8.87 -1.08
N CYS A 91 -0.65 9.21 -0.62
CA CYS A 91 -0.89 9.73 0.72
C CYS A 91 -2.23 9.23 1.29
N GLY A 92 -2.61 9.69 2.48
CA GLY A 92 -3.81 9.24 3.17
C GLY A 92 -5.15 9.48 2.43
N THR A 93 -5.16 10.35 1.44
CA THR A 93 -6.35 10.71 0.63
C THR A 93 -6.27 10.26 -0.82
N THR A 94 -5.28 9.44 -1.18
CA THR A 94 -5.09 8.98 -2.55
C THR A 94 -6.27 8.15 -3.03
N VAL A 95 -6.75 8.48 -4.24
CA VAL A 95 -7.63 7.63 -5.04
C VAL A 95 -6.83 7.12 -6.24
N ILE A 96 -6.55 5.83 -6.29
CA ILE A 96 -5.71 5.24 -7.35
C ILE A 96 -6.47 5.26 -8.68
N PRO A 97 -5.97 5.96 -9.72
CA PRO A 97 -6.63 6.00 -11.02
C PRO A 97 -6.55 4.65 -11.77
N GLU A 98 -7.52 4.41 -12.67
CA GLU A 98 -7.54 3.22 -13.54
C GLU A 98 -6.36 3.13 -14.51
N THR A 99 -5.60 4.21 -14.70
CA THR A 99 -4.39 4.24 -15.52
C THR A 99 -3.18 3.59 -14.83
N VAL A 100 -3.27 3.35 -13.52
CA VAL A 100 -2.18 2.72 -12.75
C VAL A 100 -2.14 1.23 -13.03
N VAL A 101 -0.95 0.74 -13.41
CA VAL A 101 -0.69 -0.69 -13.67
C VAL A 101 0.27 -1.31 -12.67
N GLU A 102 1.03 -0.50 -11.94
CA GLU A 102 1.96 -0.94 -10.90
C GLU A 102 1.93 0.02 -9.71
N ILE A 103 1.96 -0.52 -8.49
CA ILE A 103 2.16 0.25 -7.27
C ILE A 103 3.59 0.00 -6.79
N GLY A 104 4.37 1.07 -6.73
CA GLY A 104 5.81 1.03 -6.47
C GLY A 104 6.18 0.73 -5.01
N TYR A 105 7.46 0.53 -4.76
CA TYR A 105 8.02 0.22 -3.45
C TYR A 105 7.66 1.25 -2.40
N GLY A 106 7.03 0.81 -1.31
CA GLY A 106 6.67 1.66 -0.18
C GLY A 106 5.79 2.85 -0.53
N ALA A 107 4.97 2.74 -1.59
CA ALA A 107 4.21 3.88 -2.12
C ALA A 107 3.28 4.55 -1.10
N PHE A 108 2.83 3.79 -0.07
CA PHE A 108 2.00 4.27 1.04
C PHE A 108 2.62 3.94 2.41
N TYR A 109 3.92 3.71 2.46
CA TYR A 109 4.63 3.27 3.68
C TYR A 109 4.36 4.19 4.87
N GLY A 110 3.80 3.66 5.96
CA GLY A 110 3.52 4.38 7.20
C GLY A 110 2.41 5.43 7.11
N MET A 111 1.58 5.42 6.07
CA MET A 111 0.50 6.40 5.93
C MET A 111 -0.58 6.23 7.00
N ARG A 112 -1.14 7.37 7.43
CA ARG A 112 -2.24 7.46 8.40
C ARG A 112 -3.50 8.06 7.76
N GLY A 113 -4.63 7.90 8.43
CA GLY A 113 -5.92 8.46 8.01
C GLY A 113 -6.60 7.72 6.86
N MET A 114 -5.93 6.74 6.24
CA MET A 114 -6.47 5.91 5.17
C MET A 114 -7.16 4.69 5.80
N LYS A 115 -8.49 4.66 5.81
CA LYS A 115 -9.27 3.53 6.35
C LYS A 115 -9.57 2.47 5.33
N GLU A 116 -9.78 2.86 4.09
CA GLU A 116 -10.11 1.96 2.99
C GLU A 116 -9.24 2.27 1.78
N MET A 117 -8.83 1.23 1.07
CA MET A 117 -8.10 1.36 -0.19
C MET A 117 -8.70 0.44 -1.24
N VAL A 118 -9.00 1.01 -2.40
CA VAL A 118 -9.43 0.28 -3.58
C VAL A 118 -8.27 0.22 -4.57
N ILE A 119 -7.84 -0.98 -4.90
CA ILE A 119 -6.84 -1.25 -5.93
C ILE A 119 -7.57 -1.54 -7.24
N PRO A 120 -7.46 -0.65 -8.26
CA PRO A 120 -8.18 -0.79 -9.52
C PRO A 120 -7.83 -2.08 -10.28
N LYS A 121 -8.75 -2.49 -11.15
CA LYS A 121 -8.62 -3.73 -11.93
C LYS A 121 -7.42 -3.78 -12.90
N ASN A 122 -6.86 -2.63 -13.25
CA ASN A 122 -5.71 -2.55 -14.16
C ASN A 122 -4.37 -2.74 -13.46
N VAL A 123 -4.34 -2.70 -12.12
CA VAL A 123 -3.11 -2.94 -11.36
C VAL A 123 -2.70 -4.40 -11.50
N GLN A 124 -1.51 -4.62 -12.04
CA GLN A 124 -0.95 -5.95 -12.28
C GLN A 124 0.11 -6.33 -11.26
N ARG A 125 0.71 -5.36 -10.58
CA ARG A 125 1.81 -5.57 -9.64
C ARG A 125 1.74 -4.63 -8.45
N MET A 126 1.99 -5.19 -7.27
CA MET A 126 2.26 -4.47 -6.04
C MET A 126 3.65 -4.85 -5.55
N GLU A 127 4.54 -3.86 -5.47
CA GLU A 127 5.93 -4.06 -5.05
C GLU A 127 6.05 -4.26 -3.53
N ASP A 128 7.28 -4.40 -3.01
CA ASP A 128 7.48 -4.62 -1.58
C ASP A 128 7.03 -3.41 -0.75
N ASP A 129 6.52 -3.65 0.44
CA ASP A 129 6.21 -2.66 1.48
C ASP A 129 5.12 -1.63 1.10
N VAL A 130 4.30 -1.88 0.09
CA VAL A 130 3.34 -0.88 -0.44
C VAL A 130 2.50 -0.22 0.66
N PHE A 131 1.92 -0.98 1.58
CA PHE A 131 1.11 -0.50 2.72
C PHE A 131 1.73 -0.85 4.07
N TYR A 132 3.05 -1.02 4.12
CA TYR A 132 3.73 -1.33 5.37
C TYR A 132 3.40 -0.28 6.43
N ASP A 133 3.04 -0.72 7.64
CA ASP A 133 2.68 0.12 8.80
C ASP A 133 1.55 1.16 8.55
N CYS A 134 0.61 0.84 7.65
CA CYS A 134 -0.62 1.61 7.49
C CYS A 134 -1.61 1.21 8.60
N THR A 135 -1.38 1.67 9.84
CA THR A 135 -2.10 1.17 11.02
C THR A 135 -3.58 1.53 11.06
N ASP A 136 -4.01 2.55 10.30
CA ASP A 136 -5.42 2.96 10.24
C ASP A 136 -6.22 2.22 9.15
N LEU A 137 -5.53 1.46 8.29
CA LEU A 137 -6.14 0.74 7.17
C LEU A 137 -7.01 -0.41 7.69
N GLU A 138 -8.32 -0.31 7.46
CA GLU A 138 -9.32 -1.27 7.93
C GLU A 138 -9.76 -2.23 6.82
N LYS A 139 -9.79 -1.75 5.56
CA LYS A 139 -10.22 -2.54 4.41
C LYS A 139 -9.37 -2.30 3.18
N VAL A 140 -9.07 -3.38 2.45
CA VAL A 140 -8.48 -3.33 1.11
C VAL A 140 -9.31 -4.14 0.14
N SER A 141 -9.71 -3.53 -0.99
CA SER A 141 -10.41 -4.22 -2.09
C SER A 141 -9.52 -4.24 -3.33
N ILE A 142 -9.10 -5.42 -3.75
CA ILE A 142 -8.25 -5.64 -4.92
C ILE A 142 -9.16 -6.13 -6.06
N LEU A 143 -9.54 -5.22 -6.97
CA LEU A 143 -10.61 -5.47 -7.95
C LEU A 143 -10.19 -6.30 -9.15
N GLY A 144 -8.89 -6.36 -9.45
CA GLY A 144 -8.39 -6.96 -10.68
C GLY A 144 -7.47 -8.14 -10.50
N PRO A 145 -7.06 -8.73 -11.63
CA PRO A 145 -6.13 -9.85 -11.66
C PRO A 145 -4.70 -9.36 -11.40
N VAL A 146 -4.36 -9.09 -10.14
CA VAL A 146 -2.98 -8.72 -9.79
C VAL A 146 -2.07 -9.92 -10.01
N ALA A 147 -1.15 -9.80 -10.96
CA ALA A 147 -0.24 -10.89 -11.33
C ALA A 147 0.76 -11.22 -10.21
N CYS A 148 1.16 -10.23 -9.42
CA CYS A 148 2.10 -10.42 -8.32
C CYS A 148 1.86 -9.43 -7.17
N ILE A 149 1.70 -9.95 -5.96
CA ILE A 149 1.75 -9.20 -4.70
C ILE A 149 3.05 -9.61 -4.01
N ARG A 150 3.97 -8.65 -3.84
CA ARG A 150 5.31 -8.90 -3.30
C ARG A 150 5.34 -8.92 -1.77
N GLN A 151 6.55 -8.81 -1.21
CA GLN A 151 6.75 -9.02 0.22
C GLN A 151 6.25 -7.84 1.06
N GLN A 152 5.82 -8.13 2.27
CA GLN A 152 5.53 -7.18 3.35
C GLN A 152 4.46 -6.13 3.03
N VAL A 153 3.65 -6.36 1.96
CA VAL A 153 2.68 -5.37 1.46
C VAL A 153 1.73 -4.86 2.54
N PHE A 154 1.31 -5.71 3.49
CA PHE A 154 0.38 -5.34 4.57
C PHE A 154 0.98 -5.55 5.97
N CYS A 155 2.31 -5.61 6.10
CA CYS A 155 2.94 -5.75 7.41
C CYS A 155 2.60 -4.55 8.30
N TYR A 156 2.27 -4.83 9.55
CA TYR A 156 1.89 -3.84 10.57
C TYR A 156 0.61 -3.02 10.27
N CYS A 157 -0.23 -3.46 9.33
CA CYS A 157 -1.59 -2.93 9.17
C CYS A 157 -2.48 -3.44 10.31
N LEU A 158 -2.31 -2.90 11.51
CA LEU A 158 -2.87 -3.45 12.75
C LEU A 158 -4.40 -3.35 12.85
N SER A 159 -5.01 -2.46 12.07
CA SER A 159 -6.47 -2.30 12.02
C SER A 159 -7.13 -3.04 10.86
N LEU A 160 -6.36 -3.78 10.05
CA LEU A 160 -6.87 -4.44 8.85
C LEU A 160 -7.82 -5.59 9.22
N LYS A 161 -9.10 -5.41 8.88
CA LYS A 161 -10.20 -6.35 9.17
C LYS A 161 -10.61 -7.16 7.95
N THR A 162 -10.64 -6.51 6.78
CA THR A 162 -11.15 -7.12 5.56
C THR A 162 -10.16 -6.96 4.43
N VAL A 163 -9.82 -8.07 3.78
CA VAL A 163 -9.12 -8.09 2.50
C VAL A 163 -10.02 -8.74 1.47
N GLU A 164 -10.42 -7.97 0.46
CA GLU A 164 -11.27 -8.44 -0.63
C GLU A 164 -10.43 -8.64 -1.87
N PHE A 165 -10.41 -9.87 -2.38
CA PHE A 165 -9.74 -10.21 -3.62
C PHE A 165 -10.76 -10.37 -4.74
N GLY A 166 -10.53 -9.70 -5.87
CA GLY A 166 -11.22 -9.95 -7.13
C GLY A 166 -10.76 -11.24 -7.80
N HIS A 167 -11.10 -11.39 -9.07
CA HIS A 167 -10.71 -12.56 -9.85
C HIS A 167 -9.24 -12.52 -10.28
N GLY A 168 -8.55 -13.65 -10.18
CA GLY A 168 -7.32 -13.89 -10.92
C GLY A 168 -6.03 -13.38 -10.28
N ILE A 169 -5.90 -13.36 -8.95
CA ILE A 169 -4.59 -13.06 -8.33
C ILE A 169 -3.59 -14.15 -8.72
N GLY A 170 -2.44 -13.73 -9.25
CA GLY A 170 -1.36 -14.62 -9.66
C GLY A 170 -0.52 -15.13 -8.49
N GLU A 171 0.69 -14.62 -8.35
CA GLU A 171 1.61 -14.98 -7.29
C GLU A 171 1.39 -14.08 -6.07
N ILE A 172 1.19 -14.70 -4.91
CA ILE A 172 1.27 -14.03 -3.61
C ILE A 172 2.56 -14.49 -2.95
N GLN A 173 3.50 -13.59 -2.73
CA GLN A 173 4.74 -13.94 -2.05
C GLN A 173 4.50 -14.18 -0.55
N THR A 174 5.28 -15.06 0.01
CA THR A 174 5.05 -15.67 1.34
C THR A 174 5.01 -14.70 2.52
N SER A 175 5.44 -13.47 2.35
CA SER A 175 5.51 -12.47 3.44
C SER A 175 4.57 -11.28 3.21
N ILE A 176 3.35 -11.49 2.71
CA ILE A 176 2.40 -10.37 2.61
C ILE A 176 1.95 -9.83 3.97
N CYS A 177 2.24 -10.58 5.06
CA CYS A 177 2.03 -10.20 6.46
C CYS A 177 0.61 -9.68 6.75
N LEU A 178 -0.39 -10.48 6.42
CA LEU A 178 -1.73 -10.20 6.90
C LEU A 178 -1.78 -10.44 8.42
N ASN A 179 -1.95 -9.40 9.19
CA ASN A 179 -2.13 -9.47 10.64
C ASN A 179 -3.55 -9.99 10.97
N MET A 180 -3.81 -11.27 10.67
CA MET A 180 -5.06 -11.96 10.97
C MET A 180 -6.29 -11.04 10.79
N PRO A 181 -6.67 -10.71 9.55
CA PRO A 181 -7.90 -9.95 9.31
C PRO A 181 -9.12 -10.74 9.82
N ASP A 182 -10.23 -10.08 10.04
CA ASP A 182 -11.46 -10.77 10.46
C ASP A 182 -11.99 -11.67 9.33
N GLU A 183 -11.80 -11.26 8.08
CA GLU A 183 -12.25 -11.99 6.90
C GLU A 183 -11.39 -11.72 5.65
N ILE A 184 -11.30 -12.73 4.79
CA ILE A 184 -10.71 -12.64 3.46
C ILE A 184 -11.81 -12.96 2.45
N LEU A 185 -12.31 -11.95 1.78
CA LEU A 185 -13.39 -12.09 0.80
C LEU A 185 -12.82 -12.49 -0.57
N VAL A 186 -13.38 -13.53 -1.14
CA VAL A 186 -13.02 -14.02 -2.48
C VAL A 186 -14.29 -14.24 -3.30
N PRO A 187 -14.24 -14.15 -4.65
CA PRO A 187 -15.38 -14.42 -5.49
C PRO A 187 -15.94 -15.83 -5.30
N GLN A 188 -17.24 -16.00 -5.50
CA GLN A 188 -17.91 -17.31 -5.44
C GLN A 188 -17.20 -18.32 -6.35
N GLY A 189 -16.93 -19.51 -5.82
CA GLY A 189 -16.22 -20.58 -6.52
C GLY A 189 -14.70 -20.44 -6.56
N ALA A 190 -14.13 -19.37 -6.00
CA ALA A 190 -12.69 -19.10 -5.99
C ALA A 190 -11.97 -19.58 -4.71
N GLY A 191 -12.68 -20.03 -3.68
CA GLY A 191 -12.11 -20.32 -2.36
C GLY A 191 -10.94 -21.29 -2.40
N LYS A 192 -11.06 -22.41 -3.16
CA LYS A 192 -9.95 -23.37 -3.31
C LYS A 192 -8.72 -22.74 -3.96
N TYR A 193 -8.92 -21.89 -4.97
CA TYR A 193 -7.83 -21.19 -5.66
C TYR A 193 -7.02 -20.32 -4.69
N TYR A 194 -7.70 -19.60 -3.78
CA TYR A 194 -7.04 -18.74 -2.79
C TYR A 194 -6.45 -19.55 -1.63
N LYS A 195 -7.11 -20.66 -1.23
CA LYS A 195 -6.56 -21.58 -0.24
C LYS A 195 -5.14 -22.07 -0.62
N ASP A 196 -4.93 -22.41 -1.88
CA ASP A 196 -3.65 -22.92 -2.38
C ASP A 196 -2.55 -21.83 -2.40
N ARG A 197 -2.90 -20.56 -2.21
CA ARG A 197 -1.99 -19.38 -2.32
C ARG A 197 -1.77 -18.64 -1.01
N LEU A 198 -2.70 -18.74 -0.08
CA LEU A 198 -2.61 -18.11 1.23
C LEU A 198 -2.04 -19.08 2.26
N PHE A 199 -1.45 -18.52 3.32
CA PHE A 199 -0.96 -19.33 4.43
C PHE A 199 -2.07 -20.15 5.08
N PRO A 200 -1.78 -21.38 5.55
CA PRO A 200 -2.76 -22.23 6.23
C PRO A 200 -3.50 -21.53 7.37
N THR A 201 -2.83 -20.69 8.14
CA THR A 201 -3.42 -19.92 9.25
C THR A 201 -4.53 -18.96 8.82
N LEU A 202 -4.55 -18.58 7.54
CA LEU A 202 -5.55 -17.68 6.97
C LEU A 202 -6.74 -18.43 6.35
N HIS A 203 -6.66 -19.76 6.18
CA HIS A 203 -7.72 -20.54 5.53
C HIS A 203 -9.08 -20.41 6.22
N PRO A 204 -9.18 -20.44 7.58
CA PRO A 204 -10.47 -20.28 8.25
C PRO A 204 -11.16 -18.95 7.98
N LEU A 205 -10.39 -17.94 7.54
CA LEU A 205 -10.87 -16.58 7.27
C LEU A 205 -11.36 -16.41 5.83
N ILE A 206 -11.12 -17.40 4.96
CA ILE A 206 -11.53 -17.33 3.55
C ILE A 206 -13.05 -17.47 3.45
N CYS A 207 -13.68 -16.46 2.91
CA CYS A 207 -15.12 -16.35 2.76
C CYS A 207 -15.46 -16.02 1.31
N GLU A 208 -16.21 -16.92 0.66
CA GLU A 208 -16.78 -16.62 -0.66
C GLU A 208 -17.94 -15.62 -0.54
N ILE A 209 -17.96 -14.67 -1.46
CA ILE A 209 -19.04 -13.69 -1.59
C ILE A 209 -19.70 -13.86 -2.96
N ASP A 210 -21.05 -14.00 -2.97
CA ASP A 210 -21.83 -14.08 -4.21
C ASP A 210 -22.27 -12.68 -4.69
N GLU A 211 -22.96 -12.64 -5.84
CA GLU A 211 -23.45 -11.40 -6.46
C GLU A 211 -24.47 -10.65 -5.58
N ASP A 212 -25.16 -11.35 -4.68
CA ASP A 212 -26.12 -10.77 -3.74
C ASP A 212 -25.46 -10.32 -2.43
N GLY A 213 -24.13 -10.48 -2.30
CA GLY A 213 -23.35 -10.12 -1.10
C GLY A 213 -23.44 -11.12 0.03
N LYS A 214 -23.98 -12.34 -0.20
CA LYS A 214 -24.05 -13.41 0.79
C LYS A 214 -22.67 -14.03 0.97
N LYS A 215 -22.24 -14.16 2.22
CA LYS A 215 -20.95 -14.70 2.62
C LYS A 215 -21.06 -16.16 3.03
N THR A 216 -20.07 -16.97 2.61
CA THR A 216 -19.95 -18.39 2.97
C THR A 216 -18.51 -18.70 3.36
N PHE A 217 -18.27 -18.98 4.63
CA PHE A 217 -16.95 -19.43 5.11
C PHE A 217 -16.77 -20.91 4.72
N LEU A 218 -15.68 -21.19 3.98
CA LEU A 218 -15.48 -22.51 3.38
C LEU A 218 -14.69 -23.48 4.27
N PHE A 219 -13.83 -22.96 5.14
CA PHE A 219 -12.83 -23.75 5.87
C PHE A 219 -12.89 -23.49 7.39
N ALA A 220 -14.03 -23.02 7.89
CA ALA A 220 -14.21 -22.66 9.30
C ALA A 220 -14.00 -23.84 10.28
N ASP A 221 -14.26 -25.08 9.82
CA ASP A 221 -14.13 -26.30 10.63
C ASP A 221 -12.75 -26.98 10.51
N GLU A 222 -11.82 -26.38 9.75
CA GLU A 222 -10.45 -26.92 9.66
C GLU A 222 -9.70 -26.60 10.96
N GLU A 223 -9.54 -27.58 11.84
CA GLU A 223 -8.68 -27.48 13.03
C GLU A 223 -7.21 -27.48 12.59
N TYR A 224 -6.57 -26.31 12.64
CA TYR A 224 -5.12 -26.22 12.60
C TYR A 224 -4.59 -26.48 14.01
N GLY A 225 -3.79 -27.54 14.17
CA GLY A 225 -3.17 -27.85 15.46
C GLY A 225 -2.39 -26.65 15.98
N SER A 226 -2.45 -26.42 17.29
CA SER A 226 -1.76 -25.31 17.96
C SER A 226 -0.23 -25.28 17.75
N SER A 227 0.33 -26.35 17.16
CA SER A 227 1.74 -26.47 16.75
C SER A 227 2.05 -25.79 15.41
N ASP A 228 1.05 -25.53 14.56
CA ASP A 228 1.24 -25.01 13.20
C ASP A 228 1.05 -23.48 13.13
N LEU A 229 0.59 -22.87 14.21
CA LEU A 229 0.57 -21.42 14.34
C LEU A 229 2.01 -20.94 14.54
N PRO A 230 2.57 -20.10 13.63
CA PRO A 230 3.76 -19.37 13.96
C PRO A 230 3.46 -18.67 15.29
N LYS A 231 4.30 -18.92 16.32
CA LYS A 231 4.20 -18.19 17.59
C LYS A 231 4.25 -16.73 17.22
N ILE A 232 3.10 -16.07 17.19
CA ILE A 232 3.01 -14.63 17.14
C ILE A 232 3.58 -14.19 18.48
N THR A 233 4.90 -14.06 18.52
CA THR A 233 5.55 -13.24 19.52
C THR A 233 4.90 -11.88 19.33
N THR A 234 4.13 -11.46 20.33
CA THR A 234 3.65 -10.10 20.48
C THR A 234 4.85 -9.19 20.21
N LEU A 235 4.95 -8.69 18.98
CA LEU A 235 5.98 -7.73 18.61
C LEU A 235 5.65 -6.48 19.40
N LYS A 236 6.46 -6.25 20.42
CA LYS A 236 6.47 -4.99 21.16
C LYS A 236 6.69 -3.86 20.17
N ARG A 237 6.05 -2.73 20.43
CA ARG A 237 6.19 -1.50 19.64
C ARG A 237 7.66 -1.20 19.36
N SER A 238 7.92 -0.49 18.28
CA SER A 238 9.21 -0.09 17.70
C SER A 238 10.24 0.59 18.63
N GLU A 239 9.96 0.71 19.91
CA GLU A 239 10.91 1.23 20.91
C GLU A 239 12.03 0.24 21.29
N ASP A 240 11.94 -1.03 20.87
CA ASP A 240 12.85 -2.11 21.27
C ASP A 240 13.67 -2.73 20.12
N LEU A 241 13.71 -2.12 18.93
CA LEU A 241 14.56 -2.59 17.84
C LEU A 241 15.91 -1.85 17.88
N PRO A 242 17.04 -2.57 18.10
CA PRO A 242 18.35 -2.00 17.84
C PRO A 242 18.54 -1.83 16.33
N PHE A 243 19.03 -0.70 15.93
CA PHE A 243 19.36 -0.17 14.61
C PHE A 243 19.93 -1.18 13.60
#